data_5122c476f393d2818a6e37d03260a597
#
_entry.id   5122c476f393d2818a6e37d03260a597
#
_cell.length_a   1.000
_cell.length_b   1.000
_cell.length_c   1.000
_cell.angle_alpha   90.00
_cell.angle_beta   90.00
_cell.angle_gamma   90.00
#
_symmetry.space_group_name_H-M   'P 1'
#
loop_
_entity.id
_entity.type
_entity.pdbx_description
1 polymer ?
#
loop_
_entity_poly.entity_id
_entity_poly.type
_entity_poly.pdbx_seq_one_letter_code
_entity_poly.pdbx_strand_id
1 'polypeptide(L)'
;MCGIICYTGKKKVIPILMDGLKRLEYRGYDSAGLAVVENGKTFMVKSKGKVSSLEAKLSDLSSEATFGIAHTRWATHGKPSEINAHPQFGCNNKVSVVHNGIIENYLEIKEELIEKGHEFTSDTDTEVIAHLIEQNFNGDLETAVLKSIEKLDGAFGIAAIHSDVDHKIVVVKRGSPIIIGIGENEYFAASDSTALAPYTNQMIYLSDDEMAVLNSTDYYIKNLSNEILKKKVEFVDSDMYTNDKKGFEHFMLKEIFEQPETIENAFRGRIIESEGVSKLGGLEPVIDRLKNMKKLIIISCGTSYYSGLIGRYIFEELTELNVETEVASEFRYRKLKLDKNVAVLAISQSGETADTLAALKEAKRKGALLLGIVNGVGTSIPQLTDAGVYNHAGPEIGVASTKIYTSQLVILTLIALLIGRYQGMSFTEGKEIINAIKKLPDQIREILSNAKMIKEIALKYSVYNDFLYIGRLFNFPTAMEGALKLKEISYIHAEGYAAGEMKHGPISLIDENFPTVAIATDDLVLEKILSNMEEIKARDGKILAITNEGEKKVKNIADDIIAVPRTLPLLQPILNVIPLQLFAYYIADEKGCDIDKPRNLAKSVTVE
;
A
#
# COMPACT_ATOMS: atom_id res chain seq x y z
N MET A 1 6.59 5.80 -5.02
CA MET A 1 5.52 6.43 -5.83
C MET A 1 5.50 7.93 -5.65
N CYS A 2 4.96 8.64 -6.64
CA CYS A 2 4.85 10.09 -6.63
C CYS A 2 3.57 10.58 -5.96
N GLY A 3 3.54 11.85 -5.54
CA GLY A 3 2.37 12.52 -4.99
C GLY A 3 2.04 13.80 -5.77
N ILE A 4 0.80 13.95 -6.19
CA ILE A 4 0.27 15.15 -6.85
C ILE A 4 -0.68 15.87 -5.88
N ILE A 5 -0.56 17.19 -5.82
CA ILE A 5 -1.54 18.09 -5.21
C ILE A 5 -1.72 19.34 -6.07
N CYS A 6 -2.96 19.70 -6.34
CA CYS A 6 -3.35 20.88 -7.11
C CYS A 6 -4.41 21.65 -6.34
N TYR A 7 -4.44 22.96 -6.56
CA TYR A 7 -5.42 23.84 -5.96
C TYR A 7 -5.79 24.98 -6.91
N THR A 8 -7.06 25.31 -6.96
CA THR A 8 -7.58 26.54 -7.55
C THR A 8 -8.70 27.11 -6.66
N GLY A 9 -8.65 28.40 -6.36
CA GLY A 9 -9.62 29.04 -5.46
C GLY A 9 -9.26 30.49 -5.16
N LYS A 10 -9.56 30.94 -3.94
CA LYS A 10 -9.33 32.32 -3.49
C LYS A 10 -8.19 32.46 -2.48
N LYS A 11 -7.71 31.35 -1.91
CA LYS A 11 -6.65 31.40 -0.90
C LYS A 11 -5.26 31.37 -1.56
N LYS A 12 -4.23 31.86 -0.87
CA LYS A 12 -2.85 31.71 -1.29
C LYS A 12 -2.52 30.24 -1.47
N VAL A 13 -2.05 29.86 -2.64
CA VAL A 13 -1.90 28.46 -3.04
C VAL A 13 -0.68 27.79 -2.40
N ILE A 14 0.45 28.49 -2.23
CA ILE A 14 1.70 27.90 -1.76
C ILE A 14 1.54 27.17 -0.40
N PRO A 15 0.92 27.74 0.63
CA PRO A 15 0.73 27.03 1.90
C PRO A 15 -0.10 25.75 1.76
N ILE A 16 -1.12 25.75 0.89
CA ILE A 16 -1.98 24.60 0.63
C ILE A 16 -1.19 23.49 -0.09
N LEU A 17 -0.44 23.85 -1.12
CA LEU A 17 0.40 22.90 -1.85
C LEU A 17 1.48 22.29 -0.94
N MET A 18 2.11 23.11 -0.09
CA MET A 18 3.14 22.62 0.84
C MET A 18 2.57 21.69 1.91
N ASP A 19 1.40 21.98 2.49
CA ASP A 19 0.74 21.06 3.42
C ASP A 19 0.38 19.74 2.71
N GLY A 20 -0.19 19.82 1.50
CA GLY A 20 -0.48 18.65 0.69
C GLY A 20 0.76 17.80 0.37
N LEU A 21 1.88 18.44 -0.02
CA LEU A 21 3.14 17.73 -0.27
C LEU A 21 3.68 17.03 0.98
N LYS A 22 3.62 17.69 2.16
CA LYS A 22 4.03 17.08 3.43
C LYS A 22 3.22 15.82 3.74
N ARG A 23 1.91 15.85 3.44
CA ARG A 23 1.01 14.72 3.62
C ARG A 23 1.24 13.60 2.60
N LEU A 24 1.73 13.93 1.41
CA LEU A 24 2.04 12.97 0.34
C LEU A 24 3.49 12.48 0.37
N GLU A 25 4.35 13.01 1.25
CA GLU A 25 5.78 12.70 1.25
C GLU A 25 6.07 11.19 1.47
N TYR A 26 5.20 10.47 2.18
CA TYR A 26 5.31 9.02 2.34
C TYR A 26 5.21 8.25 1.00
N ARG A 27 4.68 8.89 -0.05
CA ARG A 27 4.58 8.32 -1.40
C ARG A 27 5.85 8.54 -2.23
N GLY A 28 6.59 9.62 -2.02
CA GLY A 28 7.82 9.93 -2.74
C GLY A 28 8.59 11.05 -2.05
N TYR A 29 9.89 10.90 -1.94
CA TYR A 29 10.76 11.81 -1.19
C TYR A 29 12.15 12.02 -1.82
N ASP A 30 12.29 11.68 -3.11
CA ASP A 30 13.55 11.86 -3.88
C ASP A 30 13.76 13.29 -4.31
N SER A 31 12.67 13.95 -4.66
CA SER A 31 12.63 15.36 -5.01
C SER A 31 11.20 15.89 -4.90
N ALA A 32 11.06 17.19 -4.76
CA ALA A 32 9.77 17.86 -4.71
C ALA A 32 9.83 19.19 -5.49
N GLY A 33 8.66 19.67 -5.92
CA GLY A 33 8.56 20.98 -6.54
C GLY A 33 7.11 21.41 -6.72
N LEU A 34 6.94 22.69 -7.03
CA LEU A 34 5.66 23.30 -7.32
C LEU A 34 5.78 24.32 -8.46
N ALA A 35 4.67 24.54 -9.14
CA ALA A 35 4.47 25.63 -10.09
C ALA A 35 3.17 26.36 -9.76
N VAL A 36 3.24 27.68 -9.72
CA VAL A 36 2.08 28.58 -9.52
C VAL A 36 2.07 29.62 -10.62
N VAL A 37 0.91 30.12 -10.96
CA VAL A 37 0.78 31.21 -11.96
C VAL A 37 0.32 32.47 -11.25
N GLU A 38 1.02 33.55 -11.49
CA GLU A 38 0.72 34.88 -10.96
C GLU A 38 0.97 35.94 -12.04
N ASN A 39 -0.03 36.77 -12.31
CA ASN A 39 0.04 37.83 -13.33
C ASN A 39 0.48 37.32 -14.72
N GLY A 40 -0.02 36.17 -15.16
CA GLY A 40 0.30 35.56 -16.45
C GLY A 40 1.73 35.01 -16.58
N LYS A 41 2.43 34.84 -15.44
CA LYS A 41 3.76 34.24 -15.39
C LYS A 41 3.78 33.02 -14.49
N THR A 42 4.50 31.99 -14.91
CA THR A 42 4.73 30.80 -14.10
C THR A 42 5.93 30.99 -13.19
N PHE A 43 5.74 30.79 -11.90
CA PHE A 43 6.81 30.66 -10.91
C PHE A 43 6.95 29.21 -10.51
N MET A 44 8.17 28.70 -10.57
CA MET A 44 8.49 27.32 -10.21
C MET A 44 9.63 27.28 -9.22
N VAL A 45 9.49 26.36 -8.24
CA VAL A 45 10.57 26.01 -7.33
C VAL A 45 10.67 24.49 -7.25
N LYS A 46 11.88 23.97 -7.43
CA LYS A 46 12.20 22.53 -7.37
C LYS A 46 13.35 22.29 -6.40
N SER A 47 13.35 21.12 -5.76
CA SER A 47 14.40 20.71 -4.86
C SER A 47 14.64 19.21 -4.95
N LYS A 48 15.89 18.77 -4.90
CA LYS A 48 16.24 17.39 -4.62
C LYS A 48 16.06 17.11 -3.13
N GLY A 49 15.58 15.91 -2.79
CA GLY A 49 15.39 15.45 -1.41
C GLY A 49 13.98 15.69 -0.86
N LYS A 50 13.85 15.67 0.44
CA LYS A 50 12.58 15.76 1.18
C LYS A 50 11.86 17.11 0.95
N VAL A 51 10.55 17.15 1.22
CA VAL A 51 9.71 18.36 1.12
C VAL A 51 10.25 19.53 1.96
N SER A 52 10.92 19.23 3.09
CA SER A 52 11.61 20.24 3.91
C SER A 52 12.69 21.04 3.14
N SER A 53 13.36 20.40 2.18
CA SER A 53 14.35 21.09 1.32
C SER A 53 13.68 22.07 0.34
N LEU A 54 12.48 21.75 -0.14
CA LEU A 54 11.67 22.67 -0.95
C LEU A 54 11.15 23.82 -0.10
N GLU A 55 10.68 23.54 1.12
CA GLU A 55 10.19 24.55 2.07
C GLU A 55 11.27 25.59 2.40
N ALA A 56 12.51 25.15 2.60
CA ALA A 56 13.63 26.07 2.84
C ALA A 56 13.90 27.03 1.66
N LYS A 57 13.67 26.57 0.41
CA LYS A 57 13.80 27.43 -0.80
C LYS A 57 12.65 28.43 -0.95
N LEU A 58 11.50 28.12 -0.35
CA LEU A 58 10.30 28.96 -0.43
C LEU A 58 10.22 30.01 0.67
N SER A 59 11.08 29.95 1.71
CA SER A 59 11.03 30.83 2.88
C SER A 59 11.07 32.32 2.54
N ASP A 60 11.78 32.68 1.47
CA ASP A 60 11.98 34.07 1.03
C ASP A 60 11.04 34.48 -0.13
N LEU A 61 10.15 33.56 -0.56
CA LEU A 61 9.26 33.79 -1.70
C LEU A 61 7.88 34.27 -1.23
N SER A 62 7.55 35.52 -1.53
CA SER A 62 6.21 36.04 -1.34
C SER A 62 5.44 35.95 -2.66
N SER A 63 4.33 35.20 -2.67
CA SER A 63 3.43 35.08 -3.82
C SER A 63 1.97 35.20 -3.38
N GLU A 64 1.19 35.91 -4.16
CA GLU A 64 -0.25 36.06 -4.00
C GLU A 64 -1.03 35.10 -4.93
N ALA A 65 -0.33 34.19 -5.62
CA ALA A 65 -0.96 33.21 -6.49
C ALA A 65 -2.03 32.39 -5.77
N THR A 66 -3.12 32.10 -6.48
CA THR A 66 -4.30 31.40 -5.95
C THR A 66 -4.62 30.10 -6.69
N PHE A 67 -3.77 29.71 -7.64
CA PHE A 67 -3.84 28.37 -8.25
C PHE A 67 -2.45 27.86 -8.61
N GLY A 68 -2.30 26.53 -8.63
CA GLY A 68 -1.03 25.89 -8.93
C GLY A 68 -1.08 24.38 -8.75
N ILE A 69 0.04 23.76 -9.07
CA ILE A 69 0.29 22.32 -9.01
C ILE A 69 1.59 22.03 -8.28
N ALA A 70 1.65 20.91 -7.55
CA ALA A 70 2.85 20.49 -6.85
C ALA A 70 3.00 18.97 -6.84
N HIS A 71 4.22 18.52 -6.61
CA HIS A 71 4.59 17.12 -6.76
C HIS A 71 5.69 16.69 -5.80
N THR A 72 5.56 15.47 -5.24
CA THR A 72 6.66 14.71 -4.63
C THR A 72 7.02 13.54 -5.54
N ARG A 73 8.30 13.37 -5.86
CA ARG A 73 8.77 12.40 -6.83
C ARG A 73 9.40 11.18 -6.17
N TRP A 74 9.08 10.04 -6.73
CA TRP A 74 9.82 8.79 -6.65
C TRP A 74 10.38 8.49 -8.05
N ALA A 75 11.71 8.47 -8.17
CA ALA A 75 12.36 8.40 -9.47
C ALA A 75 12.14 7.05 -10.16
N THR A 76 11.57 7.09 -11.37
CA THR A 76 11.48 5.98 -12.32
C THR A 76 12.44 6.21 -13.50
N HIS A 77 12.40 7.38 -14.13
CA HIS A 77 13.23 7.80 -15.24
C HIS A 77 14.06 9.04 -14.86
N GLY A 78 15.37 8.97 -15.05
CA GLY A 78 16.29 10.02 -14.62
C GLY A 78 16.55 10.04 -13.11
N LYS A 79 17.82 10.09 -12.71
CA LYS A 79 18.25 10.09 -11.30
C LYS A 79 17.67 11.26 -10.51
N PRO A 80 17.50 11.13 -9.16
CA PRO A 80 17.05 12.22 -8.31
C PRO A 80 17.95 13.46 -8.44
N SER A 81 17.39 14.54 -9.00
CA SER A 81 18.06 15.83 -9.20
C SER A 81 17.01 16.95 -9.25
N GLU A 82 17.43 18.19 -9.16
CA GLU A 82 16.53 19.33 -9.28
C GLU A 82 15.94 19.44 -10.70
N ILE A 83 16.72 19.14 -11.73
CA ILE A 83 16.28 19.17 -13.14
C ILE A 83 15.18 18.12 -13.37
N ASN A 84 15.38 16.92 -12.85
CA ASN A 84 14.44 15.80 -13.00
C ASN A 84 13.26 15.84 -12.01
N ALA A 85 13.23 16.80 -11.06
CA ALA A 85 12.07 17.04 -10.21
C ALA A 85 10.90 17.60 -11.02
N HIS A 86 9.67 17.26 -10.64
CA HIS A 86 8.47 17.89 -11.22
C HIS A 86 8.12 19.19 -10.49
N PRO A 87 7.42 20.11 -11.17
CA PRO A 87 6.84 20.08 -12.52
C PRO A 87 7.88 20.10 -13.64
N GLN A 88 7.50 19.60 -14.84
CA GLN A 88 8.24 19.75 -16.09
C GLN A 88 7.58 20.80 -17.00
N PHE A 89 8.35 21.35 -17.94
CA PHE A 89 7.91 22.44 -18.81
C PHE A 89 8.04 22.13 -20.29
N GLY A 90 7.30 22.89 -21.11
CA GLY A 90 7.61 23.08 -22.54
C GLY A 90 8.71 24.14 -22.76
N CYS A 91 9.13 24.32 -24.00
CA CYS A 91 10.23 25.23 -24.41
C CYS A 91 9.99 26.70 -23.99
N ASN A 92 8.74 27.16 -24.00
CA ASN A 92 8.37 28.55 -23.69
C ASN A 92 8.10 28.81 -22.20
N ASN A 93 8.22 27.80 -21.34
CA ASN A 93 7.93 27.81 -19.90
C ASN A 93 6.48 28.26 -19.54
N LYS A 94 5.54 28.16 -20.47
CA LYS A 94 4.12 28.50 -20.22
C LYS A 94 3.31 27.32 -19.74
N VAL A 95 3.60 26.13 -20.24
CA VAL A 95 2.98 24.87 -19.82
C VAL A 95 3.77 24.29 -18.65
N SER A 96 3.07 23.91 -17.58
CA SER A 96 3.66 23.17 -16.47
C SER A 96 2.87 21.90 -16.21
N VAL A 97 3.59 20.78 -16.06
CA VAL A 97 3.00 19.44 -15.91
C VAL A 97 3.60 18.71 -14.72
N VAL A 98 2.74 18.10 -13.92
CA VAL A 98 3.12 17.06 -12.94
C VAL A 98 2.51 15.74 -13.36
N HIS A 99 3.22 14.65 -13.13
CA HIS A 99 2.86 13.33 -13.61
C HIS A 99 3.25 12.25 -12.61
N ASN A 100 2.31 11.36 -12.34
CA ASN A 100 2.50 10.08 -11.67
C ASN A 100 2.30 8.99 -12.70
N GLY A 101 3.23 8.07 -12.84
CA GLY A 101 3.12 6.98 -13.80
C GLY A 101 4.38 6.77 -14.61
N ILE A 102 4.22 6.08 -15.73
CA ILE A 102 5.27 5.84 -16.73
C ILE A 102 4.64 5.98 -18.11
N ILE A 103 5.29 6.76 -19.00
CA ILE A 103 4.95 6.85 -20.41
C ILE A 103 5.87 5.89 -21.17
N GLU A 104 5.31 4.76 -21.57
CA GLU A 104 6.09 3.64 -22.16
C GLU A 104 6.73 4.02 -23.50
N ASN A 105 6.01 4.78 -24.32
CA ASN A 105 6.48 5.22 -25.65
C ASN A 105 7.18 6.60 -25.64
N TYR A 106 7.70 7.06 -24.48
CA TYR A 106 8.28 8.40 -24.35
C TYR A 106 9.48 8.66 -25.26
N LEU A 107 10.29 7.65 -25.54
CA LEU A 107 11.47 7.80 -26.41
C LEU A 107 11.06 8.14 -27.85
N GLU A 108 10.08 7.44 -28.40
CA GLU A 108 9.56 7.70 -29.75
C GLU A 108 8.95 9.11 -29.84
N ILE A 109 8.18 9.51 -28.84
CA ILE A 109 7.60 10.86 -28.76
C ILE A 109 8.69 11.91 -28.63
N LYS A 110 9.72 11.67 -27.84
CA LYS A 110 10.86 12.57 -27.65
C LYS A 110 11.61 12.81 -28.96
N GLU A 111 11.88 11.76 -29.73
CA GLU A 111 12.52 11.85 -31.05
C GLU A 111 11.66 12.68 -32.01
N GLU A 112 10.36 12.41 -32.11
CA GLU A 112 9.41 13.19 -32.94
C GLU A 112 9.40 14.68 -32.56
N LEU A 113 9.45 15.01 -31.27
CA LEU A 113 9.43 16.39 -30.79
C LEU A 113 10.76 17.12 -31.05
N ILE A 114 11.91 16.44 -30.92
CA ILE A 114 13.23 16.99 -31.24
C ILE A 114 13.30 17.33 -32.74
N GLU A 115 12.82 16.45 -33.61
CA GLU A 115 12.74 16.72 -35.05
C GLU A 115 11.89 17.97 -35.37
N LYS A 116 10.93 18.30 -34.52
CA LYS A 116 10.08 19.51 -34.64
C LYS A 116 10.68 20.74 -33.95
N GLY A 117 11.87 20.63 -33.38
CA GLY A 117 12.61 21.74 -32.79
C GLY A 117 12.37 21.95 -31.30
N HIS A 118 11.78 20.97 -30.57
CA HIS A 118 11.70 21.04 -29.13
C HIS A 118 13.05 20.69 -28.48
N GLU A 119 13.41 21.43 -27.43
CA GLU A 119 14.62 21.20 -26.65
C GLU A 119 14.27 20.59 -25.28
N PHE A 120 14.89 19.47 -24.95
CA PHE A 120 14.68 18.75 -23.71
C PHE A 120 15.78 19.06 -22.70
N THR A 121 15.39 19.24 -21.43
CA THR A 121 16.30 19.58 -20.34
C THR A 121 16.45 18.46 -19.32
N SER A 122 15.43 17.61 -19.18
CA SER A 122 15.42 16.53 -18.20
C SER A 122 15.57 15.14 -18.83
N ASP A 123 15.86 14.16 -17.96
CA ASP A 123 15.89 12.74 -18.35
C ASP A 123 14.53 12.06 -18.09
N THR A 124 13.48 12.84 -17.74
CA THR A 124 12.18 12.27 -17.36
C THR A 124 11.30 11.98 -18.58
N ASP A 125 10.51 10.94 -18.49
CA ASP A 125 9.43 10.64 -19.43
C ASP A 125 8.32 11.71 -19.38
N THR A 126 8.20 12.46 -18.29
CA THR A 126 7.17 13.50 -18.09
C THR A 126 7.37 14.72 -19.00
N GLU A 127 8.61 15.07 -19.37
CA GLU A 127 8.87 16.27 -20.15
C GLU A 127 8.24 16.19 -21.55
N VAL A 128 8.09 14.97 -22.13
CA VAL A 128 7.39 14.81 -23.42
C VAL A 128 5.93 15.25 -23.34
N ILE A 129 5.28 15.11 -22.18
CA ILE A 129 3.88 15.54 -21.99
C ILE A 129 3.78 17.06 -22.07
N ALA A 130 4.70 17.78 -21.42
CA ALA A 130 4.72 19.24 -21.44
C ALA A 130 4.93 19.78 -22.88
N HIS A 131 5.85 19.20 -23.63
CA HIS A 131 6.10 19.56 -25.03
C HIS A 131 4.93 19.19 -25.97
N LEU A 132 4.27 18.05 -25.77
CA LEU A 132 3.07 17.70 -26.54
C LEU A 132 1.93 18.69 -26.28
N ILE A 133 1.69 19.08 -25.01
CA ILE A 133 0.67 20.06 -24.67
C ILE A 133 1.02 21.43 -25.28
N GLU A 134 2.27 21.85 -25.20
CA GLU A 134 2.74 23.09 -25.83
C GLU A 134 2.51 23.08 -27.34
N GLN A 135 2.87 21.99 -28.04
CA GLN A 135 2.67 21.83 -29.48
C GLN A 135 1.18 21.90 -29.87
N ASN A 136 0.30 21.33 -29.05
CA ASN A 136 -1.13 21.27 -29.32
C ASN A 136 -1.91 22.51 -28.81
N PHE A 137 -1.25 23.41 -28.07
CA PHE A 137 -1.92 24.57 -27.47
C PHE A 137 -2.25 25.64 -28.52
N ASN A 138 -3.53 25.97 -28.60
CA ASN A 138 -4.07 27.00 -29.50
C ASN A 138 -4.99 28.01 -28.76
N GLY A 139 -4.73 28.20 -27.45
CA GLY A 139 -5.55 29.05 -26.59
C GLY A 139 -6.49 28.27 -25.64
N ASP A 140 -6.65 26.96 -25.85
CA ASP A 140 -7.45 26.10 -24.99
C ASP A 140 -6.61 24.93 -24.44
N LEU A 141 -6.34 24.97 -23.12
CA LEU A 141 -5.53 23.97 -22.42
C LEU A 141 -6.20 22.60 -22.42
N GLU A 142 -7.52 22.55 -22.31
CA GLU A 142 -8.28 21.31 -22.25
C GLU A 142 -8.13 20.49 -23.54
N THR A 143 -8.34 21.14 -24.70
CA THR A 143 -8.14 20.53 -26.01
C THR A 143 -6.68 20.13 -26.23
N ALA A 144 -5.73 20.94 -25.76
CA ALA A 144 -4.32 20.63 -25.91
C ALA A 144 -3.93 19.37 -25.11
N VAL A 145 -4.42 19.24 -23.87
CA VAL A 145 -4.20 18.05 -23.04
C VAL A 145 -4.86 16.83 -23.68
N LEU A 146 -6.12 16.94 -24.12
CA LEU A 146 -6.84 15.82 -24.74
C LEU A 146 -6.09 15.25 -25.94
N LYS A 147 -5.64 16.10 -26.89
CA LYS A 147 -4.86 15.67 -28.04
C LYS A 147 -3.50 15.07 -27.68
N SER A 148 -2.91 15.53 -26.58
CA SER A 148 -1.62 15.03 -26.13
C SER A 148 -1.71 13.62 -25.56
N ILE A 149 -2.73 13.35 -24.72
CA ILE A 149 -2.91 12.04 -24.11
C ILE A 149 -3.34 10.94 -25.09
N GLU A 150 -3.90 11.28 -26.26
CA GLU A 150 -4.17 10.32 -27.33
C GLU A 150 -2.90 9.66 -27.88
N LYS A 151 -1.73 10.32 -27.75
CA LYS A 151 -0.43 9.81 -28.19
C LYS A 151 0.30 9.01 -27.12
N LEU A 152 -0.15 9.05 -25.85
CA LEU A 152 0.55 8.45 -24.75
C LEU A 152 0.15 7.00 -24.53
N ASP A 153 1.13 6.11 -24.48
CA ASP A 153 0.99 4.75 -24.01
C ASP A 153 1.51 4.63 -22.58
N GLY A 154 0.83 3.83 -21.73
CA GLY A 154 1.22 3.60 -20.34
C GLY A 154 0.20 4.07 -19.31
N ALA A 155 0.62 4.05 -18.05
CA ALA A 155 -0.21 4.47 -16.91
C ALA A 155 0.18 5.87 -16.45
N PHE A 156 -0.79 6.76 -16.28
CA PHE A 156 -0.54 8.14 -15.87
C PHE A 156 -1.67 8.75 -15.03
N GLY A 157 -1.27 9.62 -14.11
CA GLY A 157 -2.10 10.65 -13.51
C GLY A 157 -1.41 11.99 -13.76
N ILE A 158 -2.01 12.83 -14.59
CA ILE A 158 -1.41 14.09 -15.06
C ILE A 158 -2.20 15.25 -14.50
N ALA A 159 -1.49 16.33 -14.11
CA ALA A 159 -2.10 17.64 -13.92
C ALA A 159 -1.29 18.69 -14.68
N ALA A 160 -2.00 19.55 -15.41
CA ALA A 160 -1.42 20.58 -16.28
C ALA A 160 -2.04 21.96 -15.99
N ILE A 161 -1.18 23.00 -16.03
CA ILE A 161 -1.56 24.41 -16.03
C ILE A 161 -0.82 25.15 -17.15
N HIS A 162 -1.38 26.30 -17.57
CA HIS A 162 -0.78 27.17 -18.57
C HIS A 162 -0.84 28.61 -18.13
N SER A 163 0.24 29.37 -18.27
CA SER A 163 0.34 30.75 -17.78
C SER A 163 -0.64 31.73 -18.43
N ASP A 164 -1.03 31.48 -19.68
CA ASP A 164 -1.98 32.34 -20.42
C ASP A 164 -3.46 31.93 -20.17
N VAL A 165 -3.71 30.90 -19.34
CA VAL A 165 -5.05 30.40 -19.02
C VAL A 165 -5.25 30.49 -17.51
N ASP A 166 -5.97 31.53 -17.10
CA ASP A 166 -6.12 31.85 -15.68
C ASP A 166 -7.03 30.86 -14.95
N HIS A 167 -6.65 30.50 -13.73
CA HIS A 167 -7.40 29.64 -12.80
C HIS A 167 -7.88 28.28 -13.33
N LYS A 168 -7.31 27.77 -14.43
CA LYS A 168 -7.67 26.47 -15.01
C LYS A 168 -6.59 25.42 -14.74
N ILE A 169 -7.01 24.32 -14.13
CA ILE A 169 -6.21 23.12 -13.96
C ILE A 169 -6.91 21.98 -14.70
N VAL A 170 -6.18 21.29 -15.57
CA VAL A 170 -6.67 20.10 -16.26
C VAL A 170 -5.98 18.88 -15.69
N VAL A 171 -6.76 17.91 -15.21
CA VAL A 171 -6.25 16.65 -14.68
C VAL A 171 -6.82 15.46 -15.45
N VAL A 172 -6.00 14.44 -15.68
CA VAL A 172 -6.40 13.22 -16.41
C VAL A 172 -5.87 11.99 -15.70
N LYS A 173 -6.66 10.92 -15.70
CA LYS A 173 -6.28 9.64 -15.10
C LYS A 173 -6.33 8.50 -16.11
N ARG A 174 -5.25 7.71 -16.15
CA ARG A 174 -5.19 6.35 -16.70
C ARG A 174 -4.21 5.53 -15.85
N GLY A 175 -4.70 4.59 -15.06
CA GLY A 175 -3.88 3.76 -14.19
C GLY A 175 -3.51 4.44 -12.86
N SER A 176 -2.83 5.58 -12.84
CA SER A 176 -2.42 6.28 -11.61
C SER A 176 -3.56 7.10 -11.00
N PRO A 177 -3.83 7.01 -9.67
CA PRO A 177 -5.01 7.61 -9.05
C PRO A 177 -4.99 9.14 -9.08
N ILE A 178 -6.17 9.74 -9.33
CA ILE A 178 -6.48 11.17 -9.15
C ILE A 178 -7.85 11.28 -8.48
N ILE A 179 -7.93 12.12 -7.45
CA ILE A 179 -9.12 12.41 -6.66
C ILE A 179 -9.38 13.90 -6.74
N ILE A 180 -10.62 14.29 -6.97
CA ILE A 180 -11.06 15.68 -6.97
C ILE A 180 -11.68 15.99 -5.62
N GLY A 181 -11.21 17.04 -4.94
CA GLY A 181 -11.80 17.57 -3.72
C GLY A 181 -12.67 18.79 -4.01
N ILE A 182 -13.86 18.82 -3.42
CA ILE A 182 -14.82 19.90 -3.61
C ILE A 182 -14.91 20.69 -2.31
N GLY A 183 -14.41 21.94 -2.31
CA GLY A 183 -14.53 22.88 -1.21
C GLY A 183 -15.56 23.99 -1.50
N GLU A 184 -15.67 24.95 -0.60
CA GLU A 184 -16.55 26.11 -0.75
C GLU A 184 -15.89 27.17 -1.65
N ASN A 185 -16.25 27.20 -2.93
CA ASN A 185 -15.61 28.04 -3.99
C ASN A 185 -14.10 27.77 -4.12
N GLU A 186 -13.70 26.57 -3.94
CA GLU A 186 -12.33 26.12 -4.14
C GLU A 186 -12.32 24.65 -4.53
N TYR A 187 -11.38 24.27 -5.41
CA TYR A 187 -11.27 22.91 -5.94
C TYR A 187 -9.85 22.42 -5.84
N PHE A 188 -9.73 21.14 -5.61
CA PHE A 188 -8.47 20.43 -5.41
C PHE A 188 -8.40 19.24 -6.34
N ALA A 189 -7.19 18.84 -6.70
CA ALA A 189 -6.93 17.50 -7.22
C ALA A 189 -5.71 16.93 -6.50
N ALA A 190 -5.77 15.66 -6.13
CA ALA A 190 -4.64 14.98 -5.51
C ALA A 190 -4.59 13.51 -5.89
N SER A 191 -3.40 12.93 -5.77
CA SER A 191 -3.20 11.49 -5.98
C SER A 191 -3.62 10.63 -4.77
N ASP A 192 -3.95 11.27 -3.63
CA ASP A 192 -4.36 10.58 -2.42
C ASP A 192 -5.26 11.48 -1.56
N SER A 193 -6.28 10.89 -0.95
CA SER A 193 -7.25 11.61 -0.10
C SER A 193 -6.65 12.25 1.14
N THR A 194 -5.51 11.73 1.64
CA THR A 194 -4.81 12.30 2.81
C THR A 194 -4.38 13.74 2.61
N ALA A 195 -4.08 14.15 1.36
CA ALA A 195 -3.75 15.54 1.04
C ALA A 195 -4.97 16.47 1.02
N LEU A 196 -6.16 15.93 0.80
CA LEU A 196 -7.41 16.67 0.67
C LEU A 196 -8.22 16.78 1.97
N ALA A 197 -8.09 15.75 2.82
CA ALA A 197 -8.90 15.62 4.04
C ALA A 197 -8.93 16.84 4.99
N PRO A 198 -7.85 17.66 5.11
CA PRO A 198 -7.92 18.90 5.91
C PRO A 198 -8.79 20.01 5.32
N TYR A 199 -9.07 19.94 4.03
CA TYR A 199 -9.72 21.02 3.29
C TYR A 199 -11.17 20.70 2.91
N THR A 200 -11.46 19.41 2.69
CA THR A 200 -12.80 18.94 2.30
C THR A 200 -13.01 17.49 2.64
N ASN A 201 -14.25 17.15 2.96
CA ASN A 201 -14.72 15.78 3.09
C ASN A 201 -15.49 15.27 1.85
N GLN A 202 -15.65 16.12 0.81
CA GLN A 202 -16.35 15.79 -0.42
C GLN A 202 -15.34 15.44 -1.51
N MET A 203 -15.34 14.19 -1.95
CA MET A 203 -14.36 13.66 -2.90
C MET A 203 -15.01 12.96 -4.08
N ILE A 204 -14.40 13.09 -5.26
CA ILE A 204 -14.76 12.34 -6.46
C ILE A 204 -13.52 11.58 -6.93
N TYR A 205 -13.63 10.28 -7.06
CA TYR A 205 -12.58 9.41 -7.60
C TYR A 205 -12.73 9.29 -9.11
N LEU A 206 -11.70 9.71 -9.86
CA LEU A 206 -11.71 9.54 -11.31
C LEU A 206 -11.50 8.05 -11.67
N SER A 207 -12.18 7.62 -12.72
CA SER A 207 -11.93 6.33 -13.36
C SER A 207 -10.87 6.48 -14.46
N ASP A 208 -10.37 5.36 -15.00
CA ASP A 208 -9.44 5.41 -16.13
C ASP A 208 -10.12 6.11 -17.33
N ASP A 209 -9.34 6.89 -18.06
CA ASP A 209 -9.74 7.67 -19.22
C ASP A 209 -10.79 8.76 -18.93
N GLU A 210 -10.78 9.26 -17.69
CA GLU A 210 -11.54 10.45 -17.31
C GLU A 210 -10.62 11.67 -17.14
N MET A 211 -11.14 12.81 -17.55
CA MET A 211 -10.54 14.15 -17.41
C MET A 211 -11.41 15.01 -16.53
N ALA A 212 -10.82 15.71 -15.56
CA ALA A 212 -11.49 16.78 -14.82
C ALA A 212 -10.85 18.13 -15.16
N VAL A 213 -11.69 19.14 -15.33
CA VAL A 213 -11.30 20.54 -15.48
C VAL A 213 -11.76 21.28 -14.25
N LEU A 214 -10.82 21.90 -13.54
CA LEU A 214 -11.06 22.67 -12.33
C LEU A 214 -10.84 24.15 -12.63
N ASN A 215 -11.84 24.97 -12.34
CA ASN A 215 -11.76 26.41 -12.40
C ASN A 215 -11.92 26.99 -10.98
N SER A 216 -11.77 28.28 -10.79
CA SER A 216 -11.95 28.91 -9.47
C SER A 216 -13.42 28.89 -8.97
N THR A 217 -14.38 28.69 -9.86
CA THR A 217 -15.82 28.80 -9.55
C THR A 217 -16.61 27.53 -9.81
N ASP A 218 -16.09 26.62 -10.65
CA ASP A 218 -16.76 25.39 -11.05
C ASP A 218 -15.77 24.28 -11.40
N TYR A 219 -16.28 23.07 -11.57
CA TYR A 219 -15.58 21.95 -12.14
C TYR A 219 -16.52 21.12 -13.01
N TYR A 220 -15.93 20.37 -13.94
CA TYR A 220 -16.64 19.32 -14.67
C TYR A 220 -15.71 18.17 -15.00
N ILE A 221 -16.33 17.00 -15.19
CA ILE A 221 -15.63 15.76 -15.53
C ILE A 221 -16.16 15.25 -16.85
N LYS A 222 -15.27 14.75 -17.69
CA LYS A 222 -15.61 14.16 -18.98
C LYS A 222 -14.75 12.94 -19.28
N ASN A 223 -15.22 12.09 -20.19
CA ASN A 223 -14.40 11.02 -20.76
C ASN A 223 -13.55 11.54 -21.95
N LEU A 224 -12.67 10.69 -22.47
CA LEU A 224 -11.84 11.05 -23.63
C LEU A 224 -12.64 11.25 -24.93
N SER A 225 -13.90 10.80 -24.99
CA SER A 225 -14.82 11.10 -26.09
C SER A 225 -15.51 12.47 -25.93
N ASN A 226 -15.06 13.29 -24.96
CA ASN A 226 -15.56 14.64 -24.68
C ASN A 226 -17.01 14.70 -24.15
N GLU A 227 -17.53 13.59 -23.58
CA GLU A 227 -18.85 13.53 -22.98
C GLU A 227 -18.78 13.90 -21.50
N ILE A 228 -19.62 14.83 -21.03
CA ILE A 228 -19.68 15.24 -19.62
C ILE A 228 -20.28 14.10 -18.78
N LEU A 229 -19.57 13.74 -17.72
CA LEU A 229 -19.93 12.68 -16.80
C LEU A 229 -20.48 13.25 -15.49
N LYS A 230 -21.57 12.66 -14.99
CA LYS A 230 -22.05 12.90 -13.63
C LYS A 230 -21.47 11.86 -12.69
N LYS A 231 -20.56 12.26 -11.81
CA LYS A 231 -19.95 11.39 -10.83
C LYS A 231 -20.59 11.55 -9.46
N LYS A 232 -20.60 10.48 -8.69
CA LYS A 232 -21.04 10.49 -7.30
C LYS A 232 -19.98 11.18 -6.44
N VAL A 233 -20.40 12.12 -5.61
CA VAL A 233 -19.57 12.68 -4.55
C VAL A 233 -19.59 11.72 -3.36
N GLU A 234 -18.42 11.31 -2.92
CA GLU A 234 -18.24 10.48 -1.73
C GLU A 234 -17.85 11.35 -0.54
N PHE A 235 -18.44 11.06 0.62
CA PHE A 235 -18.12 11.75 1.86
C PHE A 235 -17.13 10.91 2.64
N VAL A 236 -15.96 11.47 2.90
CA VAL A 236 -14.86 10.83 3.62
C VAL A 236 -14.77 11.42 5.02
N ASP A 237 -14.65 10.57 6.03
CA ASP A 237 -14.47 11.01 7.41
C ASP A 237 -13.06 11.61 7.59
N SER A 238 -12.99 12.92 7.78
CA SER A 238 -11.74 13.67 7.95
C SER A 238 -10.94 13.24 9.19
N ASP A 239 -11.63 12.79 10.25
CA ASP A 239 -10.98 12.39 11.50
C ASP A 239 -10.11 11.13 11.33
N MET A 240 -10.38 10.33 10.30
CA MET A 240 -9.57 9.17 9.93
C MET A 240 -8.19 9.51 9.34
N TYR A 241 -7.94 10.78 8.94
CA TYR A 241 -6.73 11.16 8.19
C TYR A 241 -5.78 12.08 8.97
N THR A 242 -5.81 12.03 10.31
CA THR A 242 -4.87 12.81 11.12
C THR A 242 -3.47 12.19 11.07
N ASN A 243 -2.51 12.94 10.50
CA ASN A 243 -1.08 12.59 10.47
C ASN A 243 -0.41 12.92 11.82
N ASP A 244 -0.97 12.44 12.94
CA ASP A 244 -0.42 12.64 14.27
C ASP A 244 0.24 11.34 14.77
N LYS A 245 1.48 11.45 15.20
CA LYS A 245 2.23 10.34 15.82
C LYS A 245 1.73 10.01 17.25
N LYS A 246 0.83 10.79 17.82
CA LYS A 246 0.26 10.60 19.17
C LYS A 246 1.34 10.35 20.25
N GLY A 247 2.49 11.01 20.13
CA GLY A 247 3.61 10.92 21.08
C GLY A 247 4.58 9.76 20.82
N PHE A 248 4.36 8.93 19.82
CA PHE A 248 5.32 7.93 19.37
C PHE A 248 6.44 8.58 18.53
N GLU A 249 7.63 7.99 18.56
CA GLU A 249 8.78 8.48 17.81
C GLU A 249 8.59 8.32 16.30
N HIS A 250 8.04 7.16 15.87
CA HIS A 250 7.78 6.80 14.48
C HIS A 250 6.34 6.38 14.25
N PHE A 251 5.82 6.56 13.01
CA PHE A 251 4.50 6.08 12.61
C PHE A 251 4.42 4.56 12.72
N MET A 252 5.45 3.83 12.30
CA MET A 252 5.47 2.37 12.39
C MET A 252 5.25 1.88 13.82
N LEU A 253 5.92 2.49 14.82
CA LEU A 253 5.71 2.11 16.22
C LEU A 253 4.28 2.38 16.66
N LYS A 254 3.74 3.56 16.35
CA LYS A 254 2.33 3.90 16.61
C LYS A 254 1.39 2.85 16.00
N GLU A 255 1.61 2.50 14.74
CA GLU A 255 0.79 1.56 13.99
C GLU A 255 0.87 0.12 14.55
N ILE A 256 2.02 -0.29 15.08
CA ILE A 256 2.15 -1.54 15.83
C ILE A 256 1.28 -1.50 17.09
N PHE A 257 1.28 -0.38 17.83
CA PHE A 257 0.47 -0.22 19.04
C PHE A 257 -1.02 0.01 18.76
N GLU A 258 -1.41 0.41 17.56
CA GLU A 258 -2.81 0.54 17.14
C GLU A 258 -3.47 -0.80 16.75
N GLN A 259 -2.72 -1.91 16.68
CA GLN A 259 -3.26 -3.19 16.19
C GLN A 259 -4.44 -3.74 17.02
N PRO A 260 -4.49 -3.60 18.35
CA PRO A 260 -5.69 -4.01 19.10
C PRO A 260 -6.96 -3.34 18.60
N GLU A 261 -6.93 -2.02 18.42
CA GLU A 261 -8.06 -1.24 17.91
C GLU A 261 -8.37 -1.55 16.45
N THR A 262 -7.34 -1.71 15.63
CA THR A 262 -7.48 -2.05 14.21
C THR A 262 -8.18 -3.40 14.03
N ILE A 263 -7.86 -4.39 14.84
CA ILE A 263 -8.51 -5.70 14.83
C ILE A 263 -9.97 -5.59 15.30
N GLU A 264 -10.25 -4.82 16.37
CA GLU A 264 -11.63 -4.55 16.80
C GLU A 264 -12.46 -3.93 15.66
N ASN A 265 -11.89 -2.97 14.93
CA ASN A 265 -12.55 -2.34 13.79
C ASN A 265 -12.79 -3.35 12.63
N ALA A 266 -11.86 -4.27 12.40
CA ALA A 266 -11.99 -5.28 11.34
C ALA A 266 -13.20 -6.22 11.56
N PHE A 267 -13.55 -6.55 12.80
CA PHE A 267 -14.71 -7.42 13.07
C PHE A 267 -15.96 -6.69 13.62
N ARG A 268 -15.86 -5.41 13.96
CA ARG A 268 -17.00 -4.65 14.53
C ARG A 268 -18.20 -4.64 13.59
N GLY A 269 -19.36 -5.10 14.08
CA GLY A 269 -20.60 -5.21 13.30
C GLY A 269 -20.62 -6.32 12.24
N ARG A 270 -19.59 -7.18 12.22
CA ARG A 270 -19.42 -8.24 11.22
C ARG A 270 -19.54 -9.65 11.78
N ILE A 271 -19.89 -9.78 13.04
CA ILE A 271 -20.05 -11.05 13.76
C ILE A 271 -21.48 -11.18 14.24
N ILE A 272 -22.13 -12.33 13.96
CA ILE A 272 -23.43 -12.73 14.51
C ILE A 272 -23.16 -13.90 15.46
N GLU A 273 -22.88 -13.57 16.72
CA GLU A 273 -22.47 -14.55 17.73
C GLU A 273 -23.56 -15.61 18.01
N SER A 274 -24.85 -15.18 17.96
CA SER A 274 -26.00 -16.07 18.14
C SER A 274 -26.14 -17.14 17.06
N GLU A 275 -25.49 -16.95 15.91
CA GLU A 275 -25.54 -17.86 14.76
C GLU A 275 -24.20 -18.53 14.47
N GLY A 276 -23.13 -18.13 15.17
CA GLY A 276 -21.78 -18.62 14.93
C GLY A 276 -21.28 -18.31 13.51
N VAL A 277 -21.62 -17.14 12.97
CA VAL A 277 -21.32 -16.76 11.57
C VAL A 277 -20.85 -15.31 11.48
N SER A 278 -20.10 -14.99 10.44
CA SER A 278 -19.80 -13.61 10.08
C SER A 278 -20.85 -13.04 9.12
N LYS A 279 -21.06 -11.70 9.16
CA LYS A 279 -21.91 -10.95 8.23
C LYS A 279 -21.07 -9.91 7.52
N LEU A 280 -20.88 -10.09 6.22
CA LEU A 280 -20.05 -9.23 5.38
C LEU A 280 -20.91 -8.63 4.26
N GLY A 281 -21.52 -7.47 4.53
CA GLY A 281 -22.47 -6.82 3.61
C GLY A 281 -21.90 -6.56 2.21
N GLY A 282 -20.60 -6.30 2.10
CA GLY A 282 -19.94 -6.13 0.81
C GLY A 282 -19.85 -7.40 -0.05
N LEU A 283 -20.16 -8.59 0.50
CA LEU A 283 -20.20 -9.86 -0.22
C LEU A 283 -21.64 -10.33 -0.52
N GLU A 284 -22.66 -9.69 0.04
CA GLU A 284 -24.07 -10.05 -0.20
C GLU A 284 -24.45 -10.12 -1.70
N PRO A 285 -24.02 -9.21 -2.58
CA PRO A 285 -24.37 -9.27 -4.00
C PRO A 285 -23.92 -10.54 -4.73
N VAL A 286 -22.90 -11.23 -4.19
CA VAL A 286 -22.30 -12.42 -4.83
C VAL A 286 -22.43 -13.68 -3.99
N ILE A 287 -23.24 -13.65 -2.92
CA ILE A 287 -23.31 -14.73 -1.93
C ILE A 287 -23.68 -16.09 -2.54
N ASP A 288 -24.59 -16.13 -3.49
CA ASP A 288 -25.01 -17.38 -4.16
C ASP A 288 -23.91 -17.95 -5.06
N ARG A 289 -23.06 -17.11 -5.63
CA ARG A 289 -21.84 -17.57 -6.32
C ARG A 289 -20.83 -18.14 -5.34
N LEU A 290 -20.62 -17.47 -4.20
CA LEU A 290 -19.69 -17.91 -3.14
C LEU A 290 -20.06 -19.28 -2.56
N LYS A 291 -21.36 -19.54 -2.32
CA LYS A 291 -21.86 -20.84 -1.83
C LYS A 291 -21.50 -22.02 -2.75
N ASN A 292 -21.51 -21.78 -4.06
CA ASN A 292 -21.32 -22.79 -5.10
C ASN A 292 -19.90 -22.81 -5.71
N MET A 293 -19.03 -21.94 -5.24
CA MET A 293 -17.66 -21.83 -5.70
C MET A 293 -16.85 -23.08 -5.34
N LYS A 294 -15.94 -23.49 -6.23
CA LYS A 294 -15.06 -24.65 -6.03
C LYS A 294 -13.59 -24.29 -5.91
N LYS A 295 -13.22 -23.13 -6.45
CA LYS A 295 -11.83 -22.68 -6.47
C LYS A 295 -11.73 -21.21 -6.12
N LEU A 296 -10.79 -20.89 -5.23
CA LEU A 296 -10.39 -19.55 -4.87
C LEU A 296 -8.91 -19.34 -5.24
N ILE A 297 -8.60 -18.27 -5.94
CA ILE A 297 -7.21 -17.86 -6.18
C ILE A 297 -7.01 -16.51 -5.48
N ILE A 298 -6.08 -16.44 -4.54
CA ILE A 298 -5.71 -15.22 -3.84
C ILE A 298 -4.53 -14.59 -4.58
N ILE A 299 -4.63 -13.33 -4.97
CA ILE A 299 -3.58 -12.59 -5.65
C ILE A 299 -3.18 -11.34 -4.89
N SER A 300 -1.88 -11.10 -4.76
CA SER A 300 -1.37 -9.93 -4.03
C SER A 300 0.15 -9.79 -4.19
N CYS A 301 0.71 -8.73 -3.60
CA CYS A 301 2.15 -8.45 -3.58
C CYS A 301 2.64 -8.18 -2.15
N GLY A 302 3.92 -8.44 -1.87
CA GLY A 302 4.61 -8.10 -0.62
C GLY A 302 3.92 -8.67 0.63
N THR A 303 3.77 -7.85 1.66
CA THR A 303 3.10 -8.20 2.93
C THR A 303 1.70 -8.78 2.71
N SER A 304 0.92 -8.23 1.77
CA SER A 304 -0.39 -8.77 1.42
C SER A 304 -0.32 -10.16 0.78
N TYR A 305 0.77 -10.50 0.08
CA TYR A 305 0.98 -11.84 -0.42
C TYR A 305 1.20 -12.84 0.73
N TYR A 306 1.94 -12.46 1.77
CA TYR A 306 2.13 -13.31 2.93
C TYR A 306 0.84 -13.47 3.74
N SER A 307 -0.01 -12.44 3.82
CA SER A 307 -1.36 -12.60 4.38
C SER A 307 -2.22 -13.56 3.54
N GLY A 308 -2.09 -13.51 2.23
CA GLY A 308 -2.75 -14.44 1.30
C GLY A 308 -2.30 -15.89 1.46
N LEU A 309 -1.00 -16.13 1.71
CA LEU A 309 -0.48 -17.47 1.99
C LEU A 309 -1.07 -18.07 3.29
N ILE A 310 -1.20 -17.25 4.35
CA ILE A 310 -1.90 -17.67 5.57
C ILE A 310 -3.39 -17.87 5.28
N GLY A 311 -3.99 -16.96 4.52
CA GLY A 311 -5.38 -17.07 4.08
C GLY A 311 -5.67 -18.39 3.37
N ARG A 312 -4.74 -18.87 2.52
CA ARG A 312 -4.86 -20.18 1.89
C ARG A 312 -5.07 -21.27 2.93
N TYR A 313 -4.21 -21.36 3.95
CA TYR A 313 -4.36 -22.37 5.02
C TYR A 313 -5.67 -22.19 5.80
N ILE A 314 -6.08 -20.95 6.08
CA ILE A 314 -7.36 -20.66 6.76
C ILE A 314 -8.55 -21.17 5.94
N PHE A 315 -8.58 -20.91 4.63
CA PHE A 315 -9.65 -21.38 3.76
C PHE A 315 -9.63 -22.90 3.60
N GLU A 316 -8.46 -23.53 3.46
CA GLU A 316 -8.29 -24.98 3.36
C GLU A 316 -8.79 -25.69 4.65
N GLU A 317 -8.63 -25.05 5.83
CA GLU A 317 -9.10 -25.60 7.11
C GLU A 317 -10.61 -25.42 7.33
N LEU A 318 -11.14 -24.25 6.92
CA LEU A 318 -12.53 -23.88 7.23
C LEU A 318 -13.54 -24.15 6.12
N THR A 319 -13.09 -24.50 4.91
CA THR A 319 -13.95 -24.64 3.72
C THR A 319 -13.57 -25.85 2.87
N GLU A 320 -14.44 -26.22 1.94
CA GLU A 320 -14.16 -27.25 0.93
C GLU A 320 -13.54 -26.69 -0.36
N LEU A 321 -12.98 -25.47 -0.34
CA LEU A 321 -12.43 -24.83 -1.51
C LEU A 321 -11.03 -25.33 -1.85
N ASN A 322 -10.78 -25.49 -3.15
CA ASN A 322 -9.41 -25.59 -3.63
C ASN A 322 -8.82 -24.16 -3.69
N VAL A 323 -7.79 -23.89 -2.89
CA VAL A 323 -7.24 -22.54 -2.72
C VAL A 323 -5.81 -22.47 -3.24
N GLU A 324 -5.54 -21.51 -4.09
CA GLU A 324 -4.20 -21.16 -4.57
C GLU A 324 -3.86 -19.73 -4.17
N THR A 325 -2.59 -19.45 -3.93
CA THR A 325 -2.11 -18.08 -3.69
C THR A 325 -0.98 -17.77 -4.66
N GLU A 326 -1.09 -16.65 -5.37
CA GLU A 326 -0.18 -16.27 -6.44
C GLU A 326 0.35 -14.85 -6.22
N VAL A 327 1.60 -14.62 -6.59
CA VAL A 327 2.13 -13.26 -6.73
C VAL A 327 1.45 -12.59 -7.93
N ALA A 328 0.90 -11.40 -7.75
CA ALA A 328 0.06 -10.75 -8.76
C ALA A 328 0.83 -10.45 -10.06
N SER A 329 2.11 -10.05 -9.97
CA SER A 329 2.98 -9.83 -11.15
C SER A 329 3.14 -11.05 -12.03
N GLU A 330 3.20 -12.25 -11.43
CA GLU A 330 3.34 -13.51 -12.16
C GLU A 330 2.00 -14.05 -12.69
N PHE A 331 0.93 -13.87 -11.89
CA PHE A 331 -0.42 -14.34 -12.23
C PHE A 331 -0.89 -13.84 -13.60
N ARG A 332 -0.65 -12.56 -13.91
CA ARG A 332 -1.14 -11.93 -15.15
C ARG A 332 -0.63 -12.57 -16.44
N TYR A 333 0.57 -13.17 -16.40
CA TYR A 333 1.22 -13.79 -17.56
C TYR A 333 0.95 -15.30 -17.69
N ARG A 334 0.33 -15.89 -16.66
CA ARG A 334 0.03 -17.33 -16.66
C ARG A 334 -1.17 -17.67 -17.57
N LYS A 335 -1.09 -18.80 -18.25
CA LYS A 335 -2.18 -19.37 -19.04
C LYS A 335 -3.18 -20.13 -18.15
N LEU A 336 -3.77 -19.46 -17.17
CA LEU A 336 -4.76 -20.06 -16.29
C LEU A 336 -6.11 -20.22 -17.00
N LYS A 337 -6.76 -21.36 -16.73
CA LYS A 337 -8.17 -21.57 -17.10
C LYS A 337 -9.03 -21.05 -15.98
N LEU A 338 -9.63 -19.90 -16.19
CA LEU A 338 -10.58 -19.27 -15.28
C LEU A 338 -11.96 -19.31 -15.91
N ASP A 339 -12.97 -19.52 -15.09
CA ASP A 339 -14.37 -19.50 -15.48
C ASP A 339 -15.24 -18.93 -14.34
N LYS A 340 -16.56 -18.94 -14.52
CA LYS A 340 -17.52 -18.42 -13.55
C LYS A 340 -17.55 -19.15 -12.20
N ASN A 341 -16.92 -20.34 -12.09
CA ASN A 341 -16.84 -21.14 -10.85
C ASN A 341 -15.56 -20.86 -10.07
N VAL A 342 -14.67 -20.02 -10.60
CA VAL A 342 -13.42 -19.57 -9.96
C VAL A 342 -13.63 -18.16 -9.45
N ALA A 343 -13.27 -17.93 -8.18
CA ALA A 343 -13.12 -16.57 -7.67
C ALA A 343 -11.63 -16.20 -7.60
N VAL A 344 -11.34 -14.94 -7.90
CA VAL A 344 -10.04 -14.31 -7.71
C VAL A 344 -10.18 -13.24 -6.65
N LEU A 345 -9.52 -13.42 -5.52
CA LEU A 345 -9.52 -12.51 -4.38
C LEU A 345 -8.23 -11.69 -4.39
N ALA A 346 -8.34 -10.41 -4.64
CA ALA A 346 -7.22 -9.48 -4.53
C ALA A 346 -7.10 -8.93 -3.11
N ILE A 347 -5.87 -8.91 -2.58
CA ILE A 347 -5.57 -8.27 -1.30
C ILE A 347 -4.60 -7.11 -1.56
N SER A 348 -4.98 -5.90 -1.15
CA SER A 348 -4.13 -4.72 -1.29
C SER A 348 -4.43 -3.71 -0.17
N GLN A 349 -3.38 -3.16 0.43
CA GLN A 349 -3.51 -2.07 1.39
C GLN A 349 -4.07 -0.82 0.70
N SER A 350 -3.43 -0.36 -0.35
CA SER A 350 -3.77 0.89 -1.05
C SER A 350 -4.99 0.76 -1.96
N GLY A 351 -5.27 -0.45 -2.46
CA GLY A 351 -6.24 -0.64 -3.55
C GLY A 351 -5.79 -0.12 -4.91
N GLU A 352 -4.51 0.24 -5.05
CA GLU A 352 -3.91 0.88 -6.24
C GLU A 352 -2.63 0.17 -6.73
N THR A 353 -2.33 -1.02 -6.23
CA THR A 353 -1.13 -1.76 -6.63
C THR A 353 -1.24 -2.17 -8.10
N ALA A 354 -0.30 -1.71 -8.94
CA ALA A 354 -0.35 -1.89 -10.40
C ALA A 354 -0.47 -3.35 -10.81
N ASP A 355 0.43 -4.20 -10.33
CA ASP A 355 0.42 -5.65 -10.63
C ASP A 355 -0.91 -6.31 -10.22
N THR A 356 -1.45 -5.95 -9.05
CA THR A 356 -2.71 -6.52 -8.57
C THR A 356 -3.89 -6.09 -9.44
N LEU A 357 -3.91 -4.83 -9.88
CA LEU A 357 -4.91 -4.31 -10.81
C LEU A 357 -4.82 -4.98 -12.19
N ALA A 358 -3.61 -5.14 -12.72
CA ALA A 358 -3.39 -5.81 -13.99
C ALA A 358 -3.82 -7.28 -13.94
N ALA A 359 -3.49 -7.99 -12.86
CA ALA A 359 -3.93 -9.37 -12.62
C ALA A 359 -5.47 -9.48 -12.55
N LEU A 360 -6.14 -8.55 -11.86
CA LEU A 360 -7.61 -8.50 -11.80
C LEU A 360 -8.24 -8.22 -13.18
N LYS A 361 -7.68 -7.29 -13.96
CA LYS A 361 -8.15 -7.01 -15.34
C LYS A 361 -8.08 -8.27 -16.20
N GLU A 362 -6.99 -9.04 -16.11
CA GLU A 362 -6.84 -10.31 -16.81
C GLU A 362 -7.83 -11.39 -16.31
N ALA A 363 -8.04 -11.49 -14.99
CA ALA A 363 -9.03 -12.40 -14.41
C ALA A 363 -10.46 -12.05 -14.87
N LYS A 364 -10.79 -10.75 -14.93
CA LYS A 364 -12.08 -10.25 -15.44
C LYS A 364 -12.32 -10.65 -16.90
N ARG A 365 -11.29 -10.46 -17.74
CA ARG A 365 -11.33 -10.84 -19.16
C ARG A 365 -11.61 -12.34 -19.35
N LYS A 366 -11.17 -13.17 -18.41
CA LYS A 366 -11.39 -14.63 -18.42
C LYS A 366 -12.69 -15.07 -17.74
N GLY A 367 -13.48 -14.15 -17.17
CA GLY A 367 -14.82 -14.40 -16.62
C GLY A 367 -14.87 -14.93 -15.19
N ALA A 368 -13.78 -14.79 -14.41
CA ALA A 368 -13.76 -15.12 -12.99
C ALA A 368 -14.65 -14.17 -12.16
N LEU A 369 -15.07 -14.63 -10.96
CA LEU A 369 -15.64 -13.74 -9.94
C LEU A 369 -14.51 -12.96 -9.27
N LEU A 370 -14.61 -11.64 -9.27
CA LEU A 370 -13.58 -10.78 -8.68
C LEU A 370 -13.99 -10.31 -7.28
N LEU A 371 -13.12 -10.56 -6.31
CA LEU A 371 -13.29 -10.14 -4.93
C LEU A 371 -12.12 -9.26 -4.49
N GLY A 372 -12.36 -8.34 -3.56
CA GLY A 372 -11.31 -7.47 -3.02
C GLY A 372 -11.30 -7.38 -1.50
N ILE A 373 -10.10 -7.40 -0.90
CA ILE A 373 -9.84 -6.94 0.48
C ILE A 373 -8.92 -5.73 0.36
N VAL A 374 -9.43 -4.56 0.73
CA VAL A 374 -8.67 -3.30 0.63
C VAL A 374 -8.88 -2.43 1.86
N ASN A 375 -7.95 -1.51 2.12
CA ASN A 375 -8.12 -0.52 3.17
C ASN A 375 -8.60 0.83 2.62
N GLY A 376 -8.14 1.21 1.42
CA GLY A 376 -8.53 2.47 0.76
C GLY A 376 -9.94 2.42 0.18
N VAL A 377 -10.82 3.32 0.64
CA VAL A 377 -12.17 3.49 0.10
C VAL A 377 -12.10 4.24 -1.24
N GLY A 378 -12.95 3.84 -2.23
CA GLY A 378 -13.03 4.53 -3.52
C GLY A 378 -11.86 4.27 -4.48
N THR A 379 -10.90 3.44 -4.11
CA THR A 379 -9.71 3.11 -4.92
C THR A 379 -10.03 2.19 -6.10
N SER A 380 -9.06 1.95 -6.98
CA SER A 380 -9.28 1.26 -8.26
C SER A 380 -9.68 -0.22 -8.11
N ILE A 381 -9.13 -0.95 -7.12
CA ILE A 381 -9.49 -2.37 -6.91
C ILE A 381 -10.97 -2.53 -6.55
N PRO A 382 -11.58 -1.79 -5.59
CA PRO A 382 -13.01 -1.87 -5.32
C PRO A 382 -13.90 -1.53 -6.52
N GLN A 383 -13.47 -0.60 -7.37
CA GLN A 383 -14.22 -0.23 -8.58
C GLN A 383 -14.20 -1.34 -9.66
N LEU A 384 -13.14 -2.16 -9.67
CA LEU A 384 -12.96 -3.23 -10.65
C LEU A 384 -13.62 -4.54 -10.22
N THR A 385 -13.72 -4.80 -8.90
CA THR A 385 -14.20 -6.06 -8.32
C THR A 385 -15.73 -6.12 -8.25
N ASP A 386 -16.28 -7.33 -8.31
CA ASP A 386 -17.74 -7.58 -8.23
C ASP A 386 -18.26 -7.40 -6.78
N ALA A 387 -17.40 -7.65 -5.79
CA ALA A 387 -17.70 -7.54 -4.37
C ALA A 387 -16.40 -7.45 -3.53
N GLY A 388 -16.51 -7.05 -2.26
CA GLY A 388 -15.31 -6.98 -1.42
C GLY A 388 -15.58 -6.57 0.01
N VAL A 389 -14.49 -6.50 0.78
CA VAL A 389 -14.50 -6.13 2.19
C VAL A 389 -13.41 -5.10 2.47
N TYR A 390 -13.77 -4.01 3.14
CA TYR A 390 -12.81 -3.02 3.61
C TYR A 390 -12.22 -3.42 4.97
N ASN A 391 -10.91 -3.18 5.17
CA ASN A 391 -10.21 -3.47 6.42
C ASN A 391 -10.68 -2.56 7.57
N HIS A 392 -11.00 -1.30 7.29
CA HIS A 392 -11.28 -0.26 8.29
C HIS A 392 -10.15 -0.07 9.32
N ALA A 393 -8.90 -0.23 8.87
CA ALA A 393 -7.71 -0.10 9.72
C ALA A 393 -7.26 1.37 9.94
N GLY A 394 -7.93 2.33 9.29
CA GLY A 394 -7.46 3.71 9.21
C GLY A 394 -6.20 3.84 8.33
N PRO A 395 -5.61 5.03 8.24
CA PRO A 395 -4.39 5.24 7.46
C PRO A 395 -3.20 4.51 8.10
N GLU A 396 -2.33 3.98 7.26
CA GLU A 396 -1.04 3.42 7.60
C GLU A 396 0.03 4.17 6.82
N ILE A 397 0.86 4.95 7.54
CA ILE A 397 1.80 5.92 6.99
C ILE A 397 3.21 5.33 6.86
N GLY A 398 3.64 4.54 7.86
CA GLY A 398 4.90 3.82 7.80
C GLY A 398 4.97 2.98 6.51
N VAL A 399 6.07 3.06 5.77
CA VAL A 399 6.22 2.34 4.49
C VAL A 399 6.09 0.84 4.69
N ALA A 400 6.74 0.27 5.70
CA ALA A 400 6.60 -1.12 6.09
C ALA A 400 5.22 -1.34 6.74
N SER A 401 4.39 -2.19 6.15
CA SER A 401 3.03 -2.48 6.62
C SER A 401 3.04 -3.32 7.91
N THR A 402 2.16 -2.99 8.86
CA THR A 402 2.03 -3.68 10.15
C THR A 402 0.58 -3.98 10.49
N LYS A 403 -0.21 -2.97 10.87
CA LYS A 403 -1.59 -3.12 11.33
C LYS A 403 -2.56 -3.59 10.24
N ILE A 404 -2.27 -3.27 8.97
CA ILE A 404 -3.11 -3.73 7.86
C ILE A 404 -2.92 -5.21 7.62
N TYR A 405 -1.71 -5.75 7.77
CA TYR A 405 -1.46 -7.18 7.66
C TYR A 405 -2.31 -7.99 8.66
N THR A 406 -2.30 -7.64 9.95
CA THR A 406 -3.09 -8.34 10.97
C THR A 406 -4.58 -8.18 10.74
N SER A 407 -5.03 -7.01 10.29
CA SER A 407 -6.42 -6.78 9.87
C SER A 407 -6.82 -7.65 8.67
N GLN A 408 -5.95 -7.80 7.66
CA GLN A 408 -6.20 -8.69 6.51
C GLN A 408 -6.42 -10.14 6.97
N LEU A 409 -5.64 -10.64 7.92
CA LEU A 409 -5.80 -12.00 8.46
C LEU A 409 -7.16 -12.19 9.15
N VAL A 410 -7.62 -11.19 9.91
CA VAL A 410 -8.96 -11.22 10.50
C VAL A 410 -10.05 -11.24 9.42
N ILE A 411 -9.94 -10.40 8.40
CA ILE A 411 -10.93 -10.35 7.31
C ILE A 411 -10.93 -11.67 6.52
N LEU A 412 -9.77 -12.25 6.22
CA LEU A 412 -9.66 -13.56 5.58
C LEU A 412 -10.36 -14.65 6.40
N THR A 413 -10.15 -14.63 7.73
CA THR A 413 -10.82 -15.56 8.64
C THR A 413 -12.35 -15.36 8.63
N LEU A 414 -12.85 -14.12 8.65
CA LEU A 414 -14.28 -13.84 8.59
C LEU A 414 -14.91 -14.28 7.25
N ILE A 415 -14.21 -14.12 6.12
CA ILE A 415 -14.69 -14.60 4.81
C ILE A 415 -14.70 -16.13 4.79
N ALA A 416 -13.64 -16.79 5.27
CA ALA A 416 -13.59 -18.25 5.34
C ALA A 416 -14.68 -18.82 6.28
N LEU A 417 -14.90 -18.19 7.44
CA LEU A 417 -16.00 -18.54 8.35
C LEU A 417 -17.36 -18.43 7.67
N LEU A 418 -17.61 -17.33 6.93
CA LEU A 418 -18.87 -17.17 6.19
C LEU A 418 -19.10 -18.30 5.20
N ILE A 419 -18.10 -18.61 4.39
CA ILE A 419 -18.18 -19.66 3.36
C ILE A 419 -18.30 -21.05 4.02
N GLY A 420 -17.47 -21.35 5.02
CA GLY A 420 -17.50 -22.61 5.75
C GLY A 420 -18.85 -22.88 6.40
N ARG A 421 -19.50 -21.86 6.97
CA ARG A 421 -20.87 -21.98 7.52
C ARG A 421 -21.91 -22.33 6.45
N TYR A 422 -21.76 -21.82 5.24
CA TYR A 422 -22.61 -22.22 4.11
C TYR A 422 -22.30 -23.64 3.61
N GLN A 423 -21.07 -24.11 3.78
CA GLN A 423 -20.63 -25.45 3.36
C GLN A 423 -20.81 -26.53 4.44
N GLY A 424 -21.42 -26.20 5.57
CA GLY A 424 -21.81 -27.18 6.59
C GLY A 424 -20.98 -27.17 7.88
N MET A 425 -20.05 -26.22 8.05
CA MET A 425 -19.38 -26.02 9.35
C MET A 425 -20.41 -25.86 10.46
N SER A 426 -20.19 -26.51 11.61
CA SER A 426 -21.11 -26.48 12.73
C SER A 426 -21.20 -25.10 13.41
N PHE A 427 -22.31 -24.85 14.09
CA PHE A 427 -22.49 -23.66 14.94
C PHE A 427 -21.40 -23.56 16.01
N THR A 428 -21.04 -24.70 16.63
CA THR A 428 -20.07 -24.75 17.73
C THR A 428 -18.68 -24.31 17.25
N GLU A 429 -18.21 -24.83 16.11
CA GLU A 429 -16.94 -24.43 15.50
C GLU A 429 -16.93 -22.94 15.14
N GLY A 430 -17.98 -22.45 14.48
CA GLY A 430 -18.09 -21.03 14.15
C GLY A 430 -18.08 -20.13 15.38
N LYS A 431 -18.76 -20.53 16.46
CA LYS A 431 -18.75 -19.79 17.72
C LYS A 431 -17.38 -19.80 18.41
N GLU A 432 -16.66 -20.91 18.34
CA GLU A 432 -15.30 -21.03 18.88
C GLU A 432 -14.34 -20.03 18.17
N ILE A 433 -14.38 -19.99 16.83
CA ILE A 433 -13.58 -19.04 16.02
C ILE A 433 -13.93 -17.60 16.39
N ILE A 434 -15.21 -17.26 16.49
CA ILE A 434 -15.68 -15.92 16.89
C ILE A 434 -15.15 -15.53 18.26
N ASN A 435 -15.25 -16.43 19.24
CA ASN A 435 -14.78 -16.19 20.60
C ASN A 435 -13.26 -15.98 20.63
N ALA A 436 -12.50 -16.71 19.82
CA ALA A 436 -11.08 -16.53 19.70
C ALA A 436 -10.72 -15.18 19.04
N ILE A 437 -11.40 -14.78 17.95
CA ILE A 437 -11.20 -13.46 17.31
C ILE A 437 -11.45 -12.32 18.32
N LYS A 438 -12.52 -12.40 19.13
CA LYS A 438 -12.86 -11.37 20.12
C LYS A 438 -11.82 -11.22 21.23
N LYS A 439 -10.98 -12.22 21.48
CA LYS A 439 -9.89 -12.17 22.47
C LYS A 439 -8.60 -11.57 21.93
N LEU A 440 -8.41 -11.56 20.61
CA LEU A 440 -7.15 -11.09 19.98
C LEU A 440 -6.73 -9.69 20.43
N PRO A 441 -7.61 -8.69 20.53
CA PRO A 441 -7.19 -7.36 20.97
C PRO A 441 -6.52 -7.35 22.34
N ASP A 442 -7.07 -8.07 23.32
CA ASP A 442 -6.50 -8.15 24.67
C ASP A 442 -5.19 -8.92 24.67
N GLN A 443 -5.10 -10.02 23.93
CA GLN A 443 -3.88 -10.80 23.77
C GLN A 443 -2.75 -9.98 23.11
N ILE A 444 -3.08 -9.11 22.15
CA ILE A 444 -2.10 -8.20 21.55
C ILE A 444 -1.67 -7.13 22.57
N ARG A 445 -2.59 -6.55 23.35
CA ARG A 445 -2.24 -5.61 24.44
C ARG A 445 -1.26 -6.24 25.44
N GLU A 446 -1.44 -7.51 25.76
CA GLU A 446 -0.54 -8.28 26.61
C GLU A 446 0.89 -8.38 25.99
N ILE A 447 1.00 -8.72 24.71
CA ILE A 447 2.31 -8.74 23.99
C ILE A 447 2.95 -7.36 24.00
N LEU A 448 2.18 -6.30 23.67
CA LEU A 448 2.66 -4.93 23.62
C LEU A 448 3.12 -4.41 25.00
N SER A 449 2.53 -4.88 26.09
CA SER A 449 2.97 -4.55 27.45
C SER A 449 4.40 -5.04 27.73
N ASN A 450 4.86 -6.06 27.01
CA ASN A 450 6.21 -6.64 27.09
C ASN A 450 7.21 -6.01 26.08
N ALA A 451 6.84 -4.90 25.39
CA ALA A 451 7.66 -4.26 24.36
C ALA A 451 9.09 -3.92 24.85
N LYS A 452 9.26 -3.57 26.13
CA LYS A 452 10.58 -3.29 26.70
C LYS A 452 11.49 -4.52 26.71
N MET A 453 10.98 -5.69 27.07
CA MET A 453 11.73 -6.95 27.04
C MET A 453 12.11 -7.31 25.60
N ILE A 454 11.18 -7.11 24.64
CA ILE A 454 11.46 -7.34 23.22
C ILE A 454 12.57 -6.40 22.74
N LYS A 455 12.57 -5.12 23.18
CA LYS A 455 13.65 -4.17 22.89
C LYS A 455 15.00 -4.67 23.41
N GLU A 456 15.04 -5.13 24.65
CA GLU A 456 16.28 -5.64 25.25
C GLU A 456 16.84 -6.85 24.47
N ILE A 457 15.97 -7.74 23.98
CA ILE A 457 16.38 -8.84 23.10
C ILE A 457 16.85 -8.31 21.74
N ALA A 458 16.10 -7.41 21.10
CA ALA A 458 16.46 -6.84 19.80
C ALA A 458 17.85 -6.18 19.81
N LEU A 459 18.19 -5.47 20.89
CA LEU A 459 19.51 -4.86 21.06
C LEU A 459 20.65 -5.89 21.08
N LYS A 460 20.46 -7.08 21.66
CA LYS A 460 21.46 -8.16 21.63
C LYS A 460 21.71 -8.66 20.20
N TYR A 461 20.67 -8.64 19.35
CA TYR A 461 20.72 -9.15 18.00
C TYR A 461 21.03 -8.07 16.94
N SER A 462 21.08 -6.79 17.30
CA SER A 462 21.35 -5.68 16.37
C SER A 462 22.76 -5.70 15.76
N VAL A 463 23.67 -6.46 16.34
CA VAL A 463 25.06 -6.63 15.88
C VAL A 463 25.19 -7.54 14.64
N TYR A 464 24.17 -8.36 14.36
CA TYR A 464 24.19 -9.28 13.22
C TYR A 464 23.72 -8.59 11.95
N ASN A 465 24.20 -9.08 10.79
CA ASN A 465 23.86 -8.53 9.47
C ASN A 465 23.02 -9.48 8.61
N ASP A 466 22.88 -10.72 9.04
CA ASP A 466 22.15 -11.77 8.33
C ASP A 466 21.28 -12.54 9.31
N PHE A 467 20.07 -12.92 8.88
CA PHE A 467 19.11 -13.67 9.71
C PHE A 467 18.38 -14.73 8.90
N LEU A 468 18.22 -15.90 9.51
CA LEU A 468 17.28 -16.91 9.06
C LEU A 468 15.99 -16.81 9.87
N TYR A 469 14.84 -16.90 9.21
CA TYR A 469 13.53 -17.04 9.83
C TYR A 469 12.91 -18.37 9.43
N ILE A 470 12.44 -19.16 10.40
CA ILE A 470 11.85 -20.46 10.12
C ILE A 470 10.47 -20.62 10.77
N GLY A 471 9.58 -21.29 10.06
CA GLY A 471 8.26 -21.67 10.52
C GLY A 471 7.72 -22.87 9.75
N ARG A 472 6.56 -23.38 10.18
CA ARG A 472 5.83 -24.46 9.48
C ARG A 472 4.36 -24.12 9.40
N LEU A 473 3.64 -24.62 8.38
CA LEU A 473 2.23 -24.34 8.13
C LEU A 473 1.94 -22.83 8.20
N PHE A 474 0.99 -22.39 9.03
CA PHE A 474 0.66 -20.98 9.25
C PHE A 474 1.87 -20.11 9.65
N ASN A 475 2.85 -20.70 10.33
CA ASN A 475 4.03 -20.00 10.82
C ASN A 475 5.12 -19.83 9.74
N PHE A 476 5.07 -20.55 8.61
CA PHE A 476 6.00 -20.33 7.50
C PHE A 476 5.80 -18.96 6.85
N PRO A 477 4.60 -18.57 6.38
CA PRO A 477 4.39 -17.22 5.87
C PRO A 477 4.61 -16.13 6.92
N THR A 478 4.36 -16.42 8.22
CA THR A 478 4.65 -15.49 9.31
C THR A 478 6.17 -15.27 9.46
N ALA A 479 6.99 -16.30 9.29
CA ALA A 479 8.44 -16.19 9.25
C ALA A 479 8.92 -15.34 8.06
N MET A 480 8.30 -15.52 6.88
CA MET A 480 8.59 -14.69 5.70
C MET A 480 8.25 -13.22 5.95
N GLU A 481 7.11 -12.94 6.60
CA GLU A 481 6.70 -11.57 6.95
C GLU A 481 7.66 -10.93 7.97
N GLY A 482 8.08 -11.67 9.01
CA GLY A 482 9.08 -11.19 9.97
C GLY A 482 10.41 -10.86 9.31
N ALA A 483 10.90 -11.72 8.42
CA ALA A 483 12.10 -11.49 7.63
C ALA A 483 11.96 -10.26 6.71
N LEU A 484 10.79 -10.08 6.09
CA LEU A 484 10.50 -8.92 5.26
C LEU A 484 10.58 -7.63 6.09
N LYS A 485 9.95 -7.58 7.26
CA LYS A 485 9.99 -6.38 8.14
C LYS A 485 11.43 -6.02 8.52
N LEU A 486 12.22 -7.00 8.91
CA LEU A 486 13.62 -6.74 9.28
C LEU A 486 14.42 -6.16 8.09
N LYS A 487 14.33 -6.77 6.90
CA LYS A 487 15.08 -6.30 5.73
C LYS A 487 14.61 -4.93 5.24
N GLU A 488 13.31 -4.63 5.29
CA GLU A 488 12.76 -3.37 4.79
C GLU A 488 13.29 -2.16 5.56
N ILE A 489 13.33 -2.23 6.88
CA ILE A 489 13.58 -1.05 7.72
C ILE A 489 14.99 -0.98 8.30
N SER A 490 15.72 -2.11 8.40
CA SER A 490 17.08 -2.15 8.95
C SER A 490 18.16 -2.40 7.91
N TYR A 491 17.77 -2.79 6.67
CA TYR A 491 18.66 -3.20 5.58
C TYR A 491 19.51 -4.44 5.88
N ILE A 492 19.19 -5.17 6.93
CA ILE A 492 19.76 -6.47 7.25
C ILE A 492 19.23 -7.50 6.27
N HIS A 493 20.09 -8.37 5.76
CA HIS A 493 19.65 -9.50 4.94
C HIS A 493 18.92 -10.51 5.83
N ALA A 494 17.67 -10.78 5.52
CA ALA A 494 16.84 -11.72 6.26
C ALA A 494 15.95 -12.54 5.32
N GLU A 495 15.90 -13.85 5.51
CA GLU A 495 15.10 -14.75 4.68
C GLU A 495 14.22 -15.67 5.52
N GLY A 496 12.98 -15.88 5.05
CA GLY A 496 12.02 -16.79 5.67
C GLY A 496 11.90 -18.09 4.90
N TYR A 497 12.06 -19.23 5.59
CA TYR A 497 11.97 -20.56 5.00
C TYR A 497 10.94 -21.43 5.71
N ALA A 498 10.31 -22.34 4.96
CA ALA A 498 9.68 -23.49 5.56
C ALA A 498 10.76 -24.31 6.26
N ALA A 499 10.63 -24.56 7.57
CA ALA A 499 11.73 -25.12 8.38
C ALA A 499 12.24 -26.49 7.85
N GLY A 500 11.39 -27.26 7.16
CA GLY A 500 11.80 -28.50 6.52
C GLY A 500 12.78 -28.31 5.36
N GLU A 501 12.64 -27.18 4.62
CA GLU A 501 13.49 -26.85 3.47
C GLU A 501 14.88 -26.37 3.88
N MET A 502 15.10 -26.01 5.15
CA MET A 502 16.39 -25.61 5.66
C MET A 502 17.50 -26.63 5.30
N LYS A 503 17.20 -27.93 5.33
CA LYS A 503 18.14 -29.01 5.01
C LYS A 503 18.56 -29.08 3.54
N HIS A 504 17.81 -28.45 2.64
CA HIS A 504 18.01 -28.50 1.21
C HIS A 504 18.83 -27.32 0.66
N GLY A 505 19.66 -26.70 1.51
CA GLY A 505 20.57 -25.63 1.12
C GLY A 505 20.84 -24.63 2.25
N PRO A 506 19.83 -23.93 2.79
CA PRO A 506 20.01 -22.84 3.76
C PRO A 506 20.81 -23.21 5.02
N ILE A 507 20.78 -24.46 5.46
CA ILE A 507 21.52 -24.95 6.61
C ILE A 507 23.04 -24.77 6.47
N SER A 508 23.56 -24.64 5.25
CA SER A 508 24.99 -24.39 4.97
C SER A 508 25.46 -23.01 5.45
N LEU A 509 24.52 -22.08 5.69
CA LEU A 509 24.80 -20.72 6.17
C LEU A 509 24.85 -20.63 7.70
N ILE A 510 24.41 -21.68 8.42
CA ILE A 510 24.30 -21.66 9.88
C ILE A 510 25.68 -21.72 10.52
N ASP A 511 25.99 -20.67 11.28
CA ASP A 511 27.13 -20.56 12.19
C ASP A 511 26.76 -19.66 13.38
N GLU A 512 27.72 -19.30 14.20
CA GLU A 512 27.58 -18.43 15.39
C GLU A 512 27.18 -16.97 15.06
N ASN A 513 27.36 -16.54 13.79
CA ASN A 513 27.11 -15.18 13.32
C ASN A 513 25.82 -15.07 12.49
N PHE A 514 25.14 -16.19 12.21
CA PHE A 514 23.92 -16.26 11.44
C PHE A 514 22.73 -16.73 12.31
N PRO A 515 22.15 -15.83 13.13
CA PRO A 515 21.09 -16.19 14.06
C PRO A 515 19.79 -16.56 13.32
N THR A 516 19.05 -17.47 13.94
CA THR A 516 17.75 -17.92 13.47
C THR A 516 16.62 -17.44 14.39
N VAL A 517 15.59 -16.86 13.79
CA VAL A 517 14.31 -16.58 14.44
C VAL A 517 13.36 -17.75 14.14
N ALA A 518 13.05 -18.56 15.14
CA ALA A 518 12.19 -19.74 15.02
C ALA A 518 10.79 -19.46 15.57
N ILE A 519 9.74 -19.66 14.78
CA ILE A 519 8.35 -19.56 15.26
C ILE A 519 7.91 -20.97 15.68
N ALA A 520 7.93 -21.24 16.98
CA ALA A 520 7.73 -22.53 17.59
C ALA A 520 6.56 -22.49 18.58
N THR A 521 5.36 -22.18 18.08
CA THR A 521 4.12 -22.17 18.86
C THR A 521 3.47 -23.55 18.88
N ASP A 522 2.64 -23.78 19.89
CA ASP A 522 1.99 -25.08 20.12
C ASP A 522 0.93 -25.37 19.05
N ASP A 523 1.32 -26.19 18.09
CA ASP A 523 0.50 -26.69 16.99
C ASP A 523 0.89 -28.13 16.62
N LEU A 524 0.27 -28.67 15.57
CA LEU A 524 0.51 -30.04 15.09
C LEU A 524 1.98 -30.33 14.70
N VAL A 525 2.77 -29.30 14.47
CA VAL A 525 4.14 -29.42 13.95
C VAL A 525 5.22 -28.94 14.91
N LEU A 526 4.87 -28.65 16.16
CA LEU A 526 5.81 -28.19 17.18
C LEU A 526 7.02 -29.13 17.31
N GLU A 527 6.80 -30.44 17.42
CA GLU A 527 7.91 -31.42 17.52
C GLU A 527 8.85 -31.39 16.30
N LYS A 528 8.33 -31.05 15.13
CA LYS A 528 9.14 -30.92 13.92
C LYS A 528 9.96 -29.65 13.89
N ILE A 529 9.42 -28.54 14.38
CA ILE A 529 10.17 -27.30 14.48
C ILE A 529 11.27 -27.41 15.56
N LEU A 530 11.00 -28.09 16.69
CA LEU A 530 11.99 -28.38 17.72
C LEU A 530 13.19 -29.15 17.15
N SER A 531 12.94 -30.22 16.36
CA SER A 531 14.03 -30.94 15.68
C SER A 531 14.84 -30.05 14.74
N ASN A 532 14.19 -29.12 14.03
CA ASN A 532 14.93 -28.17 13.18
C ASN A 532 15.77 -27.16 14.02
N MET A 533 15.26 -26.77 15.18
CA MET A 533 16.04 -25.92 16.12
C MET A 533 17.26 -26.67 16.66
N GLU A 534 17.15 -27.97 17.01
CA GLU A 534 18.27 -28.80 17.43
C GLU A 534 19.34 -28.94 16.33
N GLU A 535 18.92 -29.04 15.07
CA GLU A 535 19.83 -29.09 13.93
C GLU A 535 20.65 -27.80 13.77
N ILE A 536 20.03 -26.65 14.06
CA ILE A 536 20.68 -25.34 14.09
C ILE A 536 21.68 -25.28 15.25
N LYS A 537 21.26 -25.70 16.44
CA LYS A 537 22.13 -25.73 17.64
C LYS A 537 23.35 -26.65 17.46
N ALA A 538 23.19 -27.78 16.75
CA ALA A 538 24.29 -28.68 16.42
C ALA A 538 25.37 -28.03 15.52
N ARG A 539 25.16 -26.82 15.02
CA ARG A 539 26.06 -26.01 14.18
C ARG A 539 26.43 -24.68 14.82
N ASP A 540 26.32 -24.60 16.16
CA ASP A 540 26.58 -23.39 16.95
C ASP A 540 25.67 -22.20 16.60
N GLY A 541 24.59 -22.43 15.84
CA GLY A 541 23.63 -21.40 15.48
C GLY A 541 22.89 -20.85 16.70
N LYS A 542 22.68 -19.54 16.75
CA LYS A 542 21.89 -18.87 17.79
C LYS A 542 20.40 -18.86 17.41
N ILE A 543 19.55 -19.07 18.41
CA ILE A 543 18.10 -19.15 18.19
C ILE A 543 17.37 -18.16 19.10
N LEU A 544 16.63 -17.24 18.46
CA LEU A 544 15.55 -16.51 19.08
C LEU A 544 14.22 -17.24 18.75
N ALA A 545 13.51 -17.69 19.77
CA ALA A 545 12.24 -18.39 19.57
C ALA A 545 11.04 -17.50 19.92
N ILE A 546 10.04 -17.48 19.01
CA ILE A 546 8.69 -17.01 19.31
C ILE A 546 7.87 -18.25 19.68
N THR A 547 7.35 -18.31 20.90
CA THR A 547 6.65 -19.50 21.41
C THR A 547 5.49 -19.13 22.32
N ASN A 548 4.62 -20.10 22.64
CA ASN A 548 3.56 -19.86 23.59
C ASN A 548 4.07 -19.85 25.04
N GLU A 549 3.38 -19.11 25.88
CA GLU A 549 3.67 -19.07 27.30
C GLU A 549 3.68 -20.46 27.93
N GLY A 550 4.69 -20.73 28.76
CA GLY A 550 4.82 -21.98 29.48
C GLY A 550 5.40 -23.16 28.69
N GLU A 551 5.78 -22.97 27.41
CA GLU A 551 6.38 -24.03 26.60
C GLU A 551 7.84 -24.32 27.05
N LYS A 552 8.02 -25.47 27.71
CA LYS A 552 9.31 -25.83 28.33
C LYS A 552 10.32 -26.42 27.33
N LYS A 553 9.84 -27.12 26.29
CA LYS A 553 10.72 -27.78 25.31
C LYS A 553 11.52 -26.76 24.51
N VAL A 554 10.84 -25.69 24.06
CA VAL A 554 11.48 -24.58 23.34
C VAL A 554 12.53 -23.91 24.22
N LYS A 555 12.22 -23.72 25.53
CA LYS A 555 13.14 -23.08 26.49
C LYS A 555 14.48 -23.83 26.66
N ASN A 556 14.48 -25.13 26.45
CA ASN A 556 15.70 -25.93 26.58
C ASN A 556 16.64 -25.83 25.37
N ILE A 557 16.15 -25.31 24.22
CA ILE A 557 16.89 -25.27 22.96
C ILE A 557 17.26 -23.85 22.57
N ALA A 558 16.35 -22.90 22.74
CA ALA A 558 16.52 -21.51 22.32
C ALA A 558 17.45 -20.72 23.25
N ASP A 559 18.21 -19.79 22.70
CA ASP A 559 19.07 -18.87 23.46
C ASP A 559 18.27 -17.71 24.07
N ASP A 560 17.32 -17.17 23.32
CA ASP A 560 16.37 -16.16 23.80
C ASP A 560 14.94 -16.54 23.37
N ILE A 561 13.95 -16.10 24.16
CA ILE A 561 12.53 -16.41 23.95
C ILE A 561 11.69 -15.16 24.06
N ILE A 562 10.76 -15.00 23.13
CA ILE A 562 9.63 -14.09 23.26
C ILE A 562 8.36 -14.93 23.34
N ALA A 563 7.71 -14.88 24.50
CA ALA A 563 6.47 -15.61 24.75
C ALA A 563 5.25 -14.83 24.24
N VAL A 564 4.30 -15.53 23.66
CA VAL A 564 3.03 -14.98 23.17
C VAL A 564 1.85 -15.79 23.72
N PRO A 565 0.68 -15.16 23.94
CA PRO A 565 -0.53 -15.87 24.36
C PRO A 565 -0.93 -16.96 23.35
N ARG A 566 -1.63 -17.97 23.84
CA ARG A 566 -2.17 -19.05 23.00
C ARG A 566 -3.54 -18.69 22.46
N THR A 567 -3.77 -18.98 21.18
CA THR A 567 -5.08 -18.89 20.52
C THR A 567 -5.28 -20.09 19.59
N LEU A 568 -6.33 -20.10 18.76
CA LEU A 568 -6.51 -21.12 17.73
C LEU A 568 -5.34 -21.11 16.74
N PRO A 569 -4.86 -22.26 16.25
CA PRO A 569 -3.72 -22.32 15.34
C PRO A 569 -3.85 -21.40 14.11
N LEU A 570 -5.03 -21.32 13.52
CA LEU A 570 -5.32 -20.46 12.37
C LEU A 570 -5.26 -18.94 12.68
N LEU A 571 -5.38 -18.53 13.94
CA LEU A 571 -5.29 -17.16 14.42
C LEU A 571 -3.92 -16.83 15.06
N GLN A 572 -3.13 -17.86 15.40
CA GLN A 572 -1.85 -17.70 16.07
C GLN A 572 -0.86 -16.81 15.27
N PRO A 573 -0.82 -16.81 13.93
CA PRO A 573 -0.01 -15.88 13.13
C PRO A 573 -0.22 -14.40 13.48
N ILE A 574 -1.46 -14.01 13.84
CA ILE A 574 -1.79 -12.62 14.23
C ILE A 574 -1.04 -12.21 15.49
N LEU A 575 -0.87 -13.13 16.44
CA LEU A 575 -0.12 -12.87 17.67
C LEU A 575 1.39 -12.99 17.45
N ASN A 576 1.83 -13.97 16.66
CA ASN A 576 3.25 -14.24 16.42
C ASN A 576 3.96 -13.11 15.66
N VAL A 577 3.26 -12.38 14.79
CA VAL A 577 3.87 -11.31 14.00
C VAL A 577 4.16 -10.06 14.82
N ILE A 578 3.41 -9.80 15.91
CA ILE A 578 3.58 -8.59 16.74
C ILE A 578 5.00 -8.47 17.31
N PRO A 579 5.56 -9.49 17.99
CA PRO A 579 6.94 -9.42 18.46
C PRO A 579 7.96 -9.34 17.32
N LEU A 580 7.68 -9.93 16.14
CA LEU A 580 8.58 -9.82 15.00
C LEU A 580 8.63 -8.40 14.43
N GLN A 581 7.50 -7.69 14.40
CA GLN A 581 7.43 -6.29 14.01
C GLN A 581 8.19 -5.39 15.00
N LEU A 582 8.01 -5.60 16.32
CA LEU A 582 8.74 -4.87 17.35
C LEU A 582 10.25 -5.17 17.30
N PHE A 583 10.64 -6.42 17.09
CA PHE A 583 12.03 -6.84 16.95
C PHE A 583 12.72 -6.13 15.78
N ALA A 584 12.07 -6.13 14.61
CA ALA A 584 12.58 -5.42 13.44
C ALA A 584 12.68 -3.91 13.69
N TYR A 585 11.64 -3.31 14.30
CA TYR A 585 11.60 -1.89 14.66
C TYR A 585 12.77 -1.49 15.56
N TYR A 586 12.99 -2.21 16.68
CA TYR A 586 14.04 -1.84 17.63
C TYR A 586 15.45 -2.07 17.10
N ILE A 587 15.66 -3.06 16.21
CA ILE A 587 16.96 -3.20 15.52
C ILE A 587 17.19 -2.02 14.58
N ALA A 588 16.17 -1.59 13.83
CA ALA A 588 16.30 -0.46 12.91
C ALA A 588 16.51 0.87 13.64
N ASP A 589 15.85 1.07 14.78
CA ASP A 589 16.02 2.20 15.70
C ASP A 589 17.45 2.28 16.22
N GLU A 590 18.00 1.19 16.75
CA GLU A 590 19.38 1.10 17.23
C GLU A 590 20.40 1.39 16.12
N LYS A 591 20.11 0.97 14.89
CA LYS A 591 20.99 1.22 13.73
C LYS A 591 20.84 2.65 13.17
N GLY A 592 19.94 3.48 13.70
CA GLY A 592 19.67 4.85 13.22
C GLY A 592 19.08 4.90 11.81
N CYS A 593 18.30 3.88 11.41
CA CYS A 593 17.67 3.83 10.10
C CYS A 593 16.44 4.74 10.04
N ASP A 594 16.08 5.24 8.83
CA ASP A 594 14.81 5.94 8.62
C ASP A 594 13.69 4.90 8.54
N ILE A 595 13.00 4.65 9.65
CA ILE A 595 12.04 3.56 9.83
C ILE A 595 10.75 3.81 9.03
N ASP A 596 10.24 5.05 9.09
CA ASP A 596 8.97 5.41 8.42
C ASP A 596 9.14 5.53 6.90
N LYS A 597 10.35 5.90 6.44
CA LYS A 597 10.67 6.13 5.02
C LYS A 597 12.01 5.45 4.66
N PRO A 598 12.07 4.12 4.72
CA PRO A 598 13.30 3.40 4.40
C PRO A 598 13.71 3.60 2.95
N ARG A 599 15.02 3.72 2.71
CA ARG A 599 15.57 3.97 1.36
C ARG A 599 15.06 2.95 0.34
N ASN A 600 14.85 3.40 -0.90
CA ASN A 600 14.47 2.58 -2.04
C ASN A 600 13.10 1.86 -1.92
N LEU A 601 12.27 2.24 -0.96
CA LEU A 601 10.92 1.70 -0.79
C LEU A 601 9.86 2.78 -0.91
N ALA A 602 8.71 2.42 -1.41
CA ALA A 602 7.51 3.26 -1.45
C ALA A 602 6.34 2.52 -0.79
N LYS A 603 5.45 3.27 -0.13
CA LYS A 603 4.29 2.69 0.58
C LYS A 603 3.36 1.89 -0.33
N SER A 604 3.23 2.29 -1.58
CA SER A 604 2.39 1.60 -2.56
C SER A 604 3.00 1.72 -3.96
N VAL A 605 3.04 0.64 -4.72
CA VAL A 605 3.61 0.56 -6.06
C VAL A 605 2.47 0.62 -7.07
N THR A 606 2.33 1.75 -7.79
CA THR A 606 1.27 1.97 -8.80
C THR A 606 1.81 2.03 -10.23
N VAL A 607 3.06 1.71 -10.42
CA VAL A 607 3.72 1.54 -11.72
C VAL A 607 4.40 0.19 -11.76
N GLU A 608 4.54 -0.37 -12.94
CA GLU A 608 5.29 -1.60 -13.20
C GLU A 608 6.74 -1.31 -13.55
#